data_5cfa760ae98635c06a258b9b237d1eea
#
_entry.id   5cfa760ae98635c06a258b9b237d1eea
#
_cell.length_a   1.000
_cell.length_b   1.000
_cell.length_c   1.000
_cell.angle_alpha   90.00
_cell.angle_beta   90.00
_cell.angle_gamma   90.00
#
_symmetry.space_group_name_H-M   'P 1'
#
loop_
_entity.id
_entity.type
_entity.pdbx_description
1 polymer ?
#
loop_
_entity_poly.entity_id
_entity_poly.type
_entity_poly.pdbx_seq_one_letter_code
_entity_poly.pdbx_strand_id
1 'polypeptide(L)'
;SFEWGRPQHLGDKLKRRSALVGVQVNENSSFGGRSVTETQGYIFRNQNDELIAIQRGSWIRVERHASKERKKEYDLPKPYSDEEIERIDSFYEAETLRGAETRYFEDVVVGEELQTIVRGPLKVSDLIVWHIGWGMQLTPPGAFREAWKIRKKVPGFYTRNALNVPDTAQRLHWEKDWANELGIPLPYDYGGLRETFLTNALTNWMGDDGWLWKMSCQHRKFVYLGDTYWIKGKVTDKQQNEGRNEIHLDVWVENHSGTVVTPGNAVVLLPTRDAPVELPRPAEEDIDSMF
;
A
#
# COMPACT_ATOMS: atom_id res chain seq x y z
N SER A 1 2.84 -2.05 -7.97
CA SER A 1 4.30 -2.20 -7.78
C SER A 1 5.00 -0.86 -7.83
N PHE A 2 6.11 -0.78 -7.12
CA PHE A 2 7.01 0.37 -7.10
C PHE A 2 8.43 -0.10 -7.40
N GLU A 3 9.20 0.79 -8.04
CA GLU A 3 10.64 0.65 -8.24
C GLU A 3 11.28 2.01 -7.96
N TRP A 4 12.19 2.07 -6.98
CA TRP A 4 12.85 3.29 -6.54
C TRP A 4 14.30 3.31 -7.01
N GLY A 5 14.61 4.21 -7.92
CA GLY A 5 15.95 4.34 -8.50
C GLY A 5 16.89 5.22 -7.69
N ARG A 6 16.37 6.24 -7.00
CA ARG A 6 17.16 7.25 -6.31
C ARG A 6 16.43 7.85 -5.12
N PRO A 7 17.16 8.33 -4.09
CA PRO A 7 16.58 9.11 -3.01
C PRO A 7 16.08 10.47 -3.53
N GLN A 8 15.05 10.97 -2.88
CA GLN A 8 14.60 12.35 -3.02
C GLN A 8 15.33 13.22 -2.00
N HIS A 9 15.75 14.40 -2.41
CA HIS A 9 16.41 15.36 -1.55
C HIS A 9 15.50 16.55 -1.25
N LEU A 10 15.74 17.21 -0.12
CA LEU A 10 15.02 18.44 0.23
C LEU A 10 15.24 19.49 -0.87
N GLY A 11 14.12 20.01 -1.40
CA GLY A 11 14.14 20.98 -2.51
C GLY A 11 13.94 20.35 -3.89
N ASP A 12 13.92 19.04 -4.03
CA ASP A 12 13.60 18.40 -5.29
C ASP A 12 12.20 18.77 -5.80
N LYS A 13 12.13 19.02 -7.11
CA LYS A 13 10.89 19.30 -7.82
C LYS A 13 10.56 18.10 -8.69
N LEU A 14 9.58 17.31 -8.27
CA LEU A 14 9.17 16.13 -9.01
C LEU A 14 8.21 16.47 -10.15
N LYS A 15 8.52 15.93 -11.34
CA LYS A 15 7.63 15.85 -12.48
C LYS A 15 7.08 14.43 -12.56
N ARG A 16 5.77 14.30 -12.73
CA ARG A 16 5.10 13.01 -12.94
C ARG A 16 4.56 12.92 -14.35
N ARG A 17 4.92 11.88 -15.08
CA ARG A 17 4.24 11.44 -16.32
C ARG A 17 3.40 10.21 -15.99
N SER A 18 2.23 10.07 -16.59
CA SER A 18 1.37 8.91 -16.41
C SER A 18 0.69 8.51 -17.70
N ALA A 19 0.50 7.20 -17.89
CA ALA A 19 -0.23 6.63 -19.01
C ALA A 19 -0.99 5.37 -18.60
N LEU A 20 -2.03 5.03 -19.41
CA LEU A 20 -2.68 3.74 -19.33
C LEU A 20 -1.79 2.73 -20.08
N VAL A 21 -1.10 1.86 -19.33
CA VAL A 21 -0.11 0.93 -19.89
C VAL A 21 -0.65 -0.50 -20.07
N GLY A 22 -1.87 -0.75 -19.63
CA GLY A 22 -2.51 -2.06 -19.83
C GLY A 22 -4.01 -2.02 -19.59
N VAL A 23 -4.74 -2.78 -20.40
CA VAL A 23 -6.17 -3.06 -20.21
C VAL A 23 -6.38 -4.54 -20.47
N GLN A 24 -6.97 -5.24 -19.50
CA GLN A 24 -7.32 -6.65 -19.63
C GLN A 24 -8.80 -6.84 -19.31
N VAL A 25 -9.53 -7.45 -20.24
CA VAL A 25 -10.92 -7.84 -20.05
C VAL A 25 -10.97 -9.30 -19.63
N ASN A 26 -11.71 -9.59 -18.56
CA ASN A 26 -11.99 -10.95 -18.10
C ASN A 26 -13.50 -11.18 -18.13
N GLU A 27 -13.96 -12.04 -19.02
CA GLU A 27 -15.39 -12.31 -19.23
C GLU A 27 -16.01 -13.13 -18.08
N ASN A 28 -15.18 -13.92 -17.36
CA ASN A 28 -15.61 -14.77 -16.25
C ASN A 28 -14.81 -14.44 -14.98
N SER A 29 -15.08 -13.30 -14.41
CA SER A 29 -14.37 -12.83 -13.22
C SER A 29 -14.79 -13.59 -11.96
N SER A 30 -13.82 -13.88 -11.08
CA SER A 30 -14.10 -14.40 -9.74
C SER A 30 -14.97 -13.45 -8.89
N PHE A 31 -15.09 -12.18 -9.28
CA PHE A 31 -15.96 -11.19 -8.64
C PHE A 31 -17.41 -11.25 -9.13
N GLY A 32 -17.72 -12.11 -10.11
CA GLY A 32 -19.02 -12.25 -10.76
C GLY A 32 -19.12 -11.40 -12.04
N GLY A 33 -19.57 -12.02 -13.14
CA GLY A 33 -19.71 -11.36 -14.43
C GLY A 33 -18.37 -10.94 -15.05
N ARG A 34 -18.41 -9.90 -15.86
CA ARG A 34 -17.23 -9.35 -16.55
C ARG A 34 -16.47 -8.39 -15.64
N SER A 35 -15.15 -8.42 -15.74
CA SER A 35 -14.29 -7.41 -15.11
C SER A 35 -13.28 -6.84 -16.11
N VAL A 36 -12.86 -5.62 -15.85
CA VAL A 36 -11.77 -4.94 -16.59
C VAL A 36 -10.68 -4.56 -15.61
N THR A 37 -9.47 -5.01 -15.86
CA THR A 37 -8.28 -4.58 -15.13
C THR A 37 -7.60 -3.49 -15.95
N GLU A 38 -7.53 -2.27 -15.38
CA GLU A 38 -6.82 -1.14 -15.95
C GLU A 38 -5.50 -0.98 -15.20
N THR A 39 -4.37 -0.96 -15.90
CA THR A 39 -3.05 -0.71 -15.32
C THR A 39 -2.54 0.65 -15.75
N GLN A 40 -2.26 1.50 -14.78
CA GLN A 40 -1.64 2.80 -14.98
C GLN A 40 -0.16 2.75 -14.60
N GLY A 41 0.69 3.30 -15.45
CA GLY A 41 2.09 3.53 -15.20
C GLY A 41 2.34 4.99 -14.83
N TYR A 42 3.27 5.20 -13.90
CA TYR A 42 3.71 6.52 -13.46
C TYR A 42 5.23 6.55 -13.43
N ILE A 43 5.82 7.60 -14.00
CA ILE A 43 7.24 7.88 -13.92
C ILE A 43 7.43 9.19 -13.19
N PHE A 44 8.35 9.18 -12.24
CA PHE A 44 8.71 10.35 -11.44
C PHE A 44 10.16 10.72 -11.75
N ARG A 45 10.38 11.97 -12.21
CA ARG A 45 11.69 12.54 -12.45
C ARG A 45 11.86 13.82 -11.63
N ASN A 46 13.09 14.12 -11.23
CA ASN A 46 13.39 15.38 -10.54
C ASN A 46 13.62 16.52 -11.56
N GLN A 47 14.05 17.69 -11.08
CA GLN A 47 14.32 18.87 -11.90
C GLN A 47 15.49 18.70 -12.89
N ASN A 48 16.38 17.74 -12.65
CA ASN A 48 17.52 17.40 -13.49
C ASN A 48 17.21 16.30 -14.51
N ASP A 49 15.93 15.93 -14.61
CA ASP A 49 15.43 14.81 -15.42
C ASP A 49 15.93 13.42 -14.99
N GLU A 50 16.46 13.30 -13.78
CA GLU A 50 16.89 12.03 -13.22
C GLU A 50 15.66 11.20 -12.77
N LEU A 51 15.67 9.91 -13.09
CA LEU A 51 14.61 9.00 -12.71
C LEU A 51 14.65 8.71 -11.20
N ILE A 52 13.58 9.06 -10.52
CA ILE A 52 13.40 8.84 -9.08
C ILE A 52 12.69 7.52 -8.82
N ALA A 53 11.55 7.31 -9.46
CA ALA A 53 10.76 6.11 -9.26
C ALA A 53 9.84 5.79 -10.44
N ILE A 54 9.47 4.52 -10.53
CA ILE A 54 8.41 4.02 -11.40
C ILE A 54 7.35 3.37 -10.51
N GLN A 55 6.09 3.64 -10.82
CA GLN A 55 4.95 2.99 -10.17
C GLN A 55 4.03 2.39 -11.22
N ARG A 56 3.52 1.19 -10.98
CA ARG A 56 2.41 0.60 -11.73
C ARG A 56 1.30 0.23 -10.77
N GLY A 57 0.11 0.76 -11.01
CA GLY A 57 -1.09 0.46 -10.24
C GLY A 57 -2.15 -0.16 -11.14
N SER A 58 -2.77 -1.26 -10.68
CA SER A 58 -3.85 -1.91 -11.40
C SER A 58 -5.13 -1.84 -10.59
N TRP A 59 -6.23 -1.46 -11.24
CA TRP A 59 -7.57 -1.42 -10.67
C TRP A 59 -8.48 -2.38 -11.40
N ILE A 60 -9.24 -3.16 -10.64
CA ILE A 60 -10.22 -4.09 -11.19
C ILE A 60 -11.61 -3.45 -11.07
N ARG A 61 -12.24 -3.20 -12.22
CA ARG A 61 -13.64 -2.75 -12.31
C ARG A 61 -14.53 -3.93 -12.59
N VAL A 62 -15.60 -4.08 -11.81
CA VAL A 62 -16.54 -5.19 -11.90
C VAL A 62 -17.96 -4.69 -12.18
N GLU A 63 -18.80 -5.53 -12.77
CA GLU A 63 -20.21 -5.25 -12.97
C GLU A 63 -20.96 -5.30 -11.64
N ARG A 64 -21.56 -4.17 -11.23
CA ARG A 64 -22.18 -4.02 -9.90
C ARG A 64 -23.34 -4.99 -9.66
N HIS A 65 -24.16 -5.27 -10.66
CA HIS A 65 -25.31 -6.16 -10.52
C HIS A 65 -24.88 -7.60 -10.24
N ALA A 66 -23.97 -8.14 -11.02
CA ALA A 66 -23.40 -9.47 -10.83
C ALA A 66 -22.67 -9.63 -9.50
N SER A 67 -22.05 -8.57 -9.00
CA SER A 67 -21.37 -8.56 -7.70
C SER A 67 -22.34 -8.57 -6.50
N LYS A 68 -23.54 -8.00 -6.64
CA LYS A 68 -24.56 -7.98 -5.55
C LYS A 68 -25.28 -9.32 -5.37
N GLU A 69 -25.46 -10.08 -6.43
CA GLU A 69 -26.18 -11.37 -6.41
C GLU A 69 -25.36 -12.49 -5.76
N ARG A 70 -24.05 -12.30 -5.63
CA ARG A 70 -23.18 -13.30 -5.04
C ARG A 70 -23.18 -13.19 -3.53
N LYS A 71 -23.61 -14.26 -2.84
CA LYS A 71 -23.41 -14.40 -1.38
C LYS A 71 -21.91 -14.40 -1.10
N LYS A 72 -21.39 -13.29 -0.57
CA LYS A 72 -19.99 -13.17 -0.11
C LYS A 72 -19.97 -13.47 1.37
N GLU A 73 -19.12 -14.40 1.77
CA GLU A 73 -18.71 -14.51 3.16
C GLU A 73 -17.65 -13.44 3.44
N TYR A 74 -17.89 -12.66 4.48
CA TYR A 74 -16.98 -11.61 4.92
C TYR A 74 -16.34 -12.04 6.23
N ASP A 75 -15.02 -11.99 6.27
CA ASP A 75 -14.24 -12.20 7.49
C ASP A 75 -14.22 -10.87 8.26
N LEU A 76 -15.21 -10.71 9.14
CA LEU A 76 -15.39 -9.47 9.89
C LEU A 76 -14.74 -9.58 11.28
N PRO A 77 -14.10 -8.49 11.76
CA PRO A 77 -13.54 -8.47 13.10
C PRO A 77 -14.63 -8.68 14.15
N LYS A 78 -14.25 -9.37 15.22
CA LYS A 78 -15.07 -9.62 16.42
C LYS A 78 -14.54 -8.75 17.56
N PRO A 79 -15.36 -8.52 18.61
CA PRO A 79 -14.84 -7.91 19.82
C PRO A 79 -13.61 -8.67 20.35
N TYR A 80 -12.55 -7.95 20.67
CA TYR A 80 -11.36 -8.51 21.26
C TYR A 80 -11.57 -8.81 22.75
N SER A 81 -10.94 -9.87 23.23
CA SER A 81 -10.76 -10.07 24.67
C SER A 81 -9.60 -9.20 25.18
N ASP A 82 -9.49 -9.05 26.52
CA ASP A 82 -8.39 -8.31 27.14
C ASP A 82 -7.04 -8.99 26.83
N GLU A 83 -6.98 -10.32 26.81
CA GLU A 83 -5.78 -11.10 26.49
C GLU A 83 -5.34 -10.89 25.02
N GLU A 84 -6.30 -10.73 24.09
CA GLU A 84 -5.99 -10.42 22.68
C GLU A 84 -5.42 -9.01 22.55
N ILE A 85 -5.92 -8.04 23.30
CA ILE A 85 -5.36 -6.69 23.35
C ILE A 85 -3.96 -6.71 23.98
N GLU A 86 -3.77 -7.37 25.11
CA GLU A 86 -2.45 -7.52 25.75
C GLU A 86 -1.43 -8.16 24.80
N ARG A 87 -1.86 -9.15 24.02
CA ARG A 87 -1.02 -9.74 22.99
C ARG A 87 -0.64 -8.72 21.89
N ILE A 88 -1.58 -7.92 21.41
CA ILE A 88 -1.30 -6.85 20.43
C ILE A 88 -0.31 -5.86 21.03
N ASP A 89 -0.52 -5.41 22.25
CA ASP A 89 0.34 -4.46 22.95
C ASP A 89 1.76 -5.00 23.11
N SER A 90 1.93 -6.29 23.41
CA SER A 90 3.25 -6.93 23.50
C SER A 90 4.06 -6.86 22.20
N PHE A 91 3.42 -6.89 21.04
CA PHE A 91 4.10 -6.70 19.76
C PHE A 91 4.50 -5.23 19.52
N TYR A 92 3.70 -4.27 19.98
CA TYR A 92 4.09 -2.86 19.96
C TYR A 92 5.29 -2.60 20.86
N GLU A 93 5.31 -3.16 22.07
CA GLU A 93 6.43 -3.05 23.01
C GLU A 93 7.73 -3.68 22.48
N ALA A 94 7.61 -4.80 21.76
CA ALA A 94 8.74 -5.54 21.22
C ALA A 94 9.26 -4.96 19.89
N GLU A 95 8.54 -4.01 19.27
CA GLU A 95 8.95 -3.45 17.98
C GLU A 95 10.28 -2.70 18.08
N THR A 96 11.23 -3.09 17.26
CA THR A 96 12.56 -2.47 17.19
C THR A 96 12.77 -1.79 15.86
N LEU A 97 13.44 -0.65 15.87
CA LEU A 97 13.88 0.08 14.68
C LEU A 97 15.38 -0.12 14.54
N ARG A 98 15.82 -0.68 13.43
CA ARG A 98 17.26 -0.82 13.17
C ARG A 98 17.94 0.56 13.03
N GLY A 99 17.32 1.49 12.31
CA GLY A 99 17.86 2.83 12.09
C GLY A 99 19.26 2.78 11.49
N ALA A 100 20.20 3.47 12.15
CA ALA A 100 21.59 3.58 11.72
C ALA A 100 22.46 2.33 11.99
N GLU A 101 21.90 1.25 12.55
CA GLU A 101 22.61 -0.02 12.65
C GLU A 101 22.67 -0.69 11.29
N THR A 102 23.83 -0.64 10.65
CA THR A 102 24.03 -1.15 9.29
C THR A 102 23.74 -2.64 9.20
N ARG A 103 22.86 -3.03 8.27
CA ARG A 103 22.65 -4.41 7.91
C ARG A 103 23.47 -4.76 6.70
N TYR A 104 24.42 -5.68 6.87
CA TYR A 104 25.28 -6.12 5.77
C TYR A 104 24.69 -7.29 5.02
N PHE A 105 24.93 -7.30 3.71
CA PHE A 105 24.52 -8.39 2.83
C PHE A 105 25.03 -9.73 3.34
N GLU A 106 26.26 -9.81 3.82
CA GLU A 106 26.90 -11.07 4.29
C GLU A 106 26.11 -11.72 5.43
N ASP A 107 25.49 -10.92 6.30
CA ASP A 107 24.81 -11.39 7.52
C ASP A 107 23.39 -11.91 7.27
N VAL A 108 22.85 -11.70 6.07
CA VAL A 108 21.50 -12.17 5.73
C VAL A 108 21.51 -13.65 5.38
N VAL A 109 20.55 -14.37 5.96
CA VAL A 109 20.36 -15.80 5.73
C VAL A 109 19.04 -16.04 5.00
N VAL A 110 19.05 -16.85 3.93
CA VAL A 110 17.83 -17.29 3.25
C VAL A 110 16.96 -18.10 4.23
N GLY A 111 15.68 -17.76 4.30
CA GLY A 111 14.75 -18.32 5.26
C GLY A 111 14.59 -17.48 6.54
N GLU A 112 15.40 -16.44 6.73
CA GLU A 112 15.24 -15.50 7.84
C GLU A 112 13.87 -14.81 7.77
N GLU A 113 13.18 -14.72 8.91
CA GLU A 113 11.91 -14.02 9.03
C GLU A 113 12.15 -12.58 9.54
N LEU A 114 11.40 -11.63 8.98
CA LEU A 114 11.37 -10.27 9.51
C LEU A 114 10.66 -10.26 10.86
N GLN A 115 11.03 -9.30 11.73
CA GLN A 115 10.24 -9.06 12.92
C GLN A 115 8.78 -8.78 12.51
N THR A 116 7.84 -9.56 13.03
CA THR A 116 6.42 -9.28 12.85
C THR A 116 6.10 -7.96 13.53
N ILE A 117 5.53 -7.03 12.77
CA ILE A 117 5.00 -5.78 13.32
C ILE A 117 3.48 -5.80 13.28
N VAL A 118 2.85 -5.12 14.24
CA VAL A 118 1.40 -5.03 14.35
C VAL A 118 0.95 -3.59 14.12
N ARG A 119 -0.22 -3.41 13.51
CA ARG A 119 -0.90 -2.12 13.40
C ARG A 119 -2.39 -2.31 13.64
N GLY A 120 -2.97 -1.46 14.48
CA GLY A 120 -4.39 -1.56 14.84
C GLY A 120 -4.59 -1.95 16.32
N PRO A 121 -5.80 -2.32 16.73
CA PRO A 121 -7.03 -2.42 15.93
C PRO A 121 -7.41 -1.12 15.24
N LEU A 122 -7.83 -1.20 13.97
CA LEU A 122 -8.07 -0.06 13.10
C LEU A 122 -9.27 0.77 13.56
N LYS A 123 -9.04 2.07 13.77
CA LYS A 123 -10.06 3.04 14.18
C LYS A 123 -10.39 4.02 13.06
N VAL A 124 -11.54 4.64 13.12
CA VAL A 124 -11.93 5.74 12.21
C VAL A 124 -10.91 6.88 12.25
N SER A 125 -10.40 7.21 13.44
CA SER A 125 -9.38 8.26 13.60
C SER A 125 -8.11 7.95 12.82
N ASP A 126 -7.68 6.69 12.77
CA ASP A 126 -6.47 6.28 12.03
C ASP A 126 -6.66 6.50 10.53
N LEU A 127 -7.84 6.16 10.01
CA LEU A 127 -8.19 6.37 8.61
C LEU A 127 -8.26 7.85 8.23
N ILE A 128 -8.85 8.69 9.10
CA ILE A 128 -8.95 10.13 8.86
C ILE A 128 -7.57 10.78 8.89
N VAL A 129 -6.73 10.43 9.87
CA VAL A 129 -5.35 10.96 9.96
C VAL A 129 -4.53 10.54 8.76
N TRP A 130 -4.61 9.26 8.35
CA TRP A 130 -3.91 8.78 7.17
C TRP A 130 -4.41 9.47 5.88
N HIS A 131 -5.72 9.65 5.74
CA HIS A 131 -6.35 10.35 4.62
C HIS A 131 -5.82 11.80 4.49
N ILE A 132 -5.70 12.51 5.61
CA ILE A 132 -5.14 13.87 5.65
C ILE A 132 -3.65 13.84 5.27
N GLY A 133 -2.88 12.94 5.88
CA GLY A 133 -1.44 12.82 5.67
C GLY A 133 -1.07 12.42 4.23
N TRP A 134 -1.88 11.59 3.60
CA TRP A 134 -1.70 11.20 2.21
C TRP A 134 -2.05 12.33 1.22
N GLY A 135 -2.73 13.40 1.67
CA GLY A 135 -3.04 14.56 0.84
C GLY A 135 -4.15 14.31 -0.18
N MET A 136 -5.21 13.60 0.18
CA MET A 136 -6.37 13.34 -0.68
C MET A 136 -7.01 14.64 -1.21
N GLN A 137 -6.58 15.06 -2.37
CA GLN A 137 -6.94 16.36 -2.98
C GLN A 137 -8.43 16.49 -3.32
N LEU A 138 -9.14 15.38 -3.56
CA LEU A 138 -10.56 15.40 -3.93
C LEU A 138 -11.49 15.64 -2.73
N THR A 139 -10.98 15.50 -1.52
CA THR A 139 -11.77 15.59 -0.30
C THR A 139 -10.93 16.17 0.86
N PRO A 140 -10.43 17.41 0.76
CA PRO A 140 -9.58 17.99 1.79
C PRO A 140 -10.38 18.22 3.08
N PRO A 141 -10.28 17.34 4.09
CA PRO A 141 -11.02 17.51 5.34
C PRO A 141 -10.50 18.73 6.09
N GLY A 142 -11.42 19.47 6.71
CA GLY A 142 -11.10 20.68 7.47
C GLY A 142 -10.81 21.94 6.64
N ALA A 143 -10.61 21.82 5.34
CA ALA A 143 -10.36 22.94 4.44
C ALA A 143 -11.67 23.41 3.77
N PHE A 144 -12.68 23.77 4.54
CA PHE A 144 -14.08 23.98 4.12
C PHE A 144 -14.27 24.72 2.79
N ARG A 145 -13.57 25.82 2.58
CA ARG A 145 -13.68 26.60 1.35
C ARG A 145 -13.05 25.86 0.16
N GLU A 146 -11.92 25.22 0.34
CA GLU A 146 -11.26 24.45 -0.71
C GLU A 146 -12.06 23.17 -1.04
N ALA A 147 -12.58 22.49 -0.03
CA ALA A 147 -13.51 21.37 -0.21
C ALA A 147 -14.74 21.78 -1.01
N TRP A 148 -15.32 22.97 -0.72
CA TRP A 148 -16.42 23.50 -1.51
C TRP A 148 -16.04 23.77 -2.98
N LYS A 149 -14.87 24.34 -3.26
CA LYS A 149 -14.38 24.56 -4.64
C LYS A 149 -14.23 23.24 -5.40
N ILE A 150 -13.62 22.25 -4.74
CA ILE A 150 -13.42 20.90 -5.33
C ILE A 150 -14.76 20.24 -5.60
N ARG A 151 -15.70 20.30 -4.66
CA ARG A 151 -17.07 19.81 -4.84
C ARG A 151 -17.75 20.42 -6.06
N LYS A 152 -17.57 21.73 -6.30
CA LYS A 152 -18.10 22.40 -7.51
C LYS A 152 -17.43 21.92 -8.79
N LYS A 153 -16.14 21.61 -8.72
CA LYS A 153 -15.35 21.15 -9.88
C LYS A 153 -15.61 19.68 -10.24
N VAL A 154 -15.82 18.83 -9.24
CA VAL A 154 -16.03 17.38 -9.40
C VAL A 154 -17.27 16.90 -8.63
N PRO A 155 -18.46 17.37 -8.99
CA PRO A 155 -19.69 17.11 -8.23
C PRO A 155 -20.05 15.62 -8.14
N GLY A 156 -19.68 14.80 -9.13
CA GLY A 156 -19.93 13.36 -9.16
C GLY A 156 -19.19 12.56 -8.07
N PHE A 157 -18.23 13.19 -7.39
CA PHE A 157 -17.50 12.57 -6.28
C PHE A 157 -18.16 12.80 -4.90
N TYR A 158 -19.28 13.51 -4.92
CA TYR A 158 -20.04 13.84 -3.71
C TYR A 158 -21.48 13.34 -3.83
N THR A 159 -21.98 12.76 -2.75
CA THR A 159 -23.37 12.34 -2.61
C THR A 159 -23.96 12.95 -1.35
N ARG A 160 -25.30 13.02 -1.27
CA ARG A 160 -25.93 13.55 -0.06
C ARG A 160 -25.94 12.50 1.04
N ASN A 161 -25.56 12.91 2.25
CA ASN A 161 -25.68 12.07 3.44
C ASN A 161 -27.09 12.15 4.05
N ALA A 162 -27.31 11.48 5.17
CA ALA A 162 -28.61 11.43 5.87
C ALA A 162 -29.13 12.82 6.30
N LEU A 163 -28.25 13.81 6.44
CA LEU A 163 -28.59 15.18 6.76
C LEU A 163 -28.77 16.06 5.51
N ASN A 164 -28.89 15.47 4.32
CA ASN A 164 -28.98 16.15 3.03
C ASN A 164 -27.76 17.05 2.72
N VAL A 165 -26.63 16.81 3.37
CA VAL A 165 -25.38 17.54 3.13
C VAL A 165 -24.60 16.84 2.02
N PRO A 166 -24.09 17.56 0.99
CA PRO A 166 -23.19 16.99 0.01
C PRO A 166 -21.87 16.57 0.67
N ASP A 167 -21.62 15.29 0.71
CA ASP A 167 -20.48 14.68 1.38
C ASP A 167 -19.69 13.79 0.42
N THR A 168 -18.44 13.55 0.72
CA THR A 168 -17.53 12.80 -0.16
C THR A 168 -17.93 11.33 -0.30
N ALA A 169 -17.74 10.76 -1.50
CA ALA A 169 -17.88 9.32 -1.70
C ALA A 169 -16.86 8.51 -0.87
N GLN A 170 -15.75 9.12 -0.46
CA GLN A 170 -14.71 8.49 0.39
C GLN A 170 -15.22 8.15 1.79
N ARG A 171 -16.35 8.70 2.23
CA ARG A 171 -16.91 8.37 3.54
C ARG A 171 -17.27 6.89 3.73
N LEU A 172 -17.22 6.10 2.65
CA LEU A 172 -17.33 4.65 2.73
C LEU A 172 -16.24 4.00 3.62
N HIS A 173 -15.12 4.71 3.84
CA HIS A 173 -14.05 4.25 4.70
C HIS A 173 -14.29 4.54 6.20
N TRP A 174 -15.31 5.34 6.57
CA TRP A 174 -15.59 5.67 7.96
C TRP A 174 -17.07 5.74 8.32
N GLU A 175 -17.99 5.74 7.36
CA GLU A 175 -19.44 5.81 7.59
C GLU A 175 -20.08 4.45 7.23
N LYS A 176 -20.58 3.74 8.25
CA LYS A 176 -21.12 2.38 8.10
C LYS A 176 -22.35 2.35 7.20
N ASP A 177 -23.28 3.30 7.36
CA ASP A 177 -24.52 3.31 6.59
C ASP A 177 -24.23 3.51 5.10
N TRP A 178 -23.30 4.37 4.77
CA TRP A 178 -22.88 4.56 3.39
C TRP A 178 -22.15 3.33 2.81
N ALA A 179 -21.30 2.67 3.60
CA ALA A 179 -20.68 1.41 3.20
C ALA A 179 -21.74 0.35 2.90
N ASN A 180 -22.77 0.24 3.77
CA ASN A 180 -23.89 -0.71 3.60
C ASN A 180 -24.72 -0.39 2.34
N GLU A 181 -25.01 0.86 2.03
CA GLU A 181 -25.67 1.27 0.78
C GLU A 181 -24.90 0.80 -0.46
N LEU A 182 -23.58 0.76 -0.37
CA LEU A 182 -22.71 0.25 -1.44
C LEU A 182 -22.56 -1.28 -1.44
N GLY A 183 -23.19 -1.99 -0.51
CA GLY A 183 -23.14 -3.44 -0.38
C GLY A 183 -21.90 -3.97 0.35
N ILE A 184 -21.25 -3.13 1.15
CA ILE A 184 -20.09 -3.45 1.96
C ILE A 184 -20.52 -3.50 3.43
N PRO A 185 -20.21 -4.57 4.19
CA PRO A 185 -20.77 -4.79 5.53
C PRO A 185 -20.27 -3.81 6.58
N LEU A 186 -19.03 -3.36 6.45
CA LEU A 186 -18.37 -2.36 7.33
C LEU A 186 -17.47 -1.46 6.50
N PRO A 187 -17.18 -0.24 6.99
CA PRO A 187 -16.10 0.57 6.46
C PRO A 187 -14.78 -0.21 6.47
N TYR A 188 -13.92 0.06 5.52
CA TYR A 188 -12.64 -0.62 5.33
C TYR A 188 -11.50 0.36 5.04
N ASP A 189 -10.30 -0.12 5.14
CA ASP A 189 -9.08 0.65 4.99
C ASP A 189 -8.81 1.10 3.53
N TYR A 190 -7.78 1.94 3.40
CA TYR A 190 -7.17 2.26 2.11
C TYR A 190 -6.07 1.26 1.78
N GLY A 191 -6.03 0.76 0.54
CA GLY A 191 -4.94 -0.12 0.10
C GLY A 191 -3.54 0.48 0.32
N GLY A 192 -3.39 1.78 0.07
CA GLY A 192 -2.13 2.50 0.29
C GLY A 192 -1.65 2.49 1.76
N LEU A 193 -2.55 2.35 2.74
CA LEU A 193 -2.17 2.19 4.14
C LEU A 193 -1.40 0.88 4.35
N ARG A 194 -1.85 -0.22 3.73
CA ARG A 194 -1.15 -1.51 3.80
C ARG A 194 0.20 -1.49 3.07
N GLU A 195 0.28 -0.77 1.93
CA GLU A 195 1.55 -0.54 1.23
C GLU A 195 2.55 0.19 2.13
N THR A 196 2.08 1.21 2.88
CA THR A 196 2.90 1.94 3.86
C THR A 196 3.39 1.01 4.97
N PHE A 197 2.56 0.10 5.49
CA PHE A 197 2.96 -0.84 6.53
C PHE A 197 3.97 -1.88 6.04
N LEU A 198 3.82 -2.39 4.81
CA LEU A 198 4.82 -3.26 4.19
C LEU A 198 6.16 -2.54 4.01
N THR A 199 6.13 -1.30 3.51
CA THR A 199 7.34 -0.48 3.40
C THR A 199 7.99 -0.25 4.75
N ASN A 200 7.20 0.04 5.80
CA ASN A 200 7.70 0.23 7.16
C ASN A 200 8.41 -1.03 7.70
N ALA A 201 7.84 -2.22 7.51
CA ALA A 201 8.48 -3.47 7.91
C ALA A 201 9.82 -3.68 7.21
N LEU A 202 9.87 -3.40 5.89
CA LEU A 202 11.09 -3.52 5.09
C LEU A 202 12.16 -2.52 5.52
N THR A 203 11.79 -1.24 5.73
CA THR A 203 12.74 -0.20 6.16
C THR A 203 13.25 -0.44 7.57
N ASN A 204 12.41 -0.93 8.49
CA ASN A 204 12.86 -1.33 9.83
C ASN A 204 13.85 -2.49 9.77
N TRP A 205 13.64 -3.45 8.86
CA TRP A 205 14.51 -4.61 8.72
C TRP A 205 15.85 -4.26 8.06
N MET A 206 15.84 -3.45 7.00
CA MET A 206 17.05 -3.16 6.21
C MET A 206 17.97 -2.09 6.84
N GLY A 207 17.41 -1.21 7.68
CA GLY A 207 18.15 -0.06 8.25
C GLY A 207 18.38 1.08 7.25
N ASP A 208 19.07 2.13 7.71
CA ASP A 208 19.24 3.37 6.94
C ASP A 208 20.20 3.23 5.75
N ASP A 209 21.15 2.30 5.82
CA ASP A 209 22.16 2.05 4.77
C ASP A 209 21.64 1.10 3.67
N GLY A 210 20.48 0.47 3.86
CA GLY A 210 19.82 -0.36 2.86
C GLY A 210 19.00 0.46 1.87
N TRP A 211 18.68 -0.12 0.71
CA TRP A 211 17.83 0.50 -0.30
C TRP A 211 16.67 -0.42 -0.69
N LEU A 212 15.44 0.01 -0.44
CA LEU A 212 14.28 -0.68 -0.98
C LEU A 212 14.17 -0.36 -2.48
N TRP A 213 14.62 -1.30 -3.30
CA TRP A 213 14.62 -1.11 -4.75
C TRP A 213 13.26 -1.37 -5.37
N LYS A 214 12.66 -2.53 -5.07
CA LYS A 214 11.38 -2.95 -5.65
C LYS A 214 10.42 -3.45 -4.59
N MET A 215 9.15 -3.15 -4.76
CA MET A 215 8.07 -3.74 -3.99
C MET A 215 6.83 -3.90 -4.86
N SER A 216 6.18 -5.05 -4.74
CA SER A 216 4.86 -5.26 -5.32
C SER A 216 3.95 -5.96 -4.32
N CYS A 217 2.66 -5.62 -4.37
CA CYS A 217 1.66 -6.29 -3.55
C CYS A 217 0.30 -6.32 -4.25
N GLN A 218 -0.59 -7.17 -3.74
CA GLN A 218 -1.95 -7.32 -4.24
C GLN A 218 -2.94 -7.24 -3.08
N HIS A 219 -3.92 -6.32 -3.16
CA HIS A 219 -5.00 -6.23 -2.20
C HIS A 219 -6.09 -7.26 -2.54
N ARG A 220 -6.05 -8.44 -1.91
CA ARG A 220 -6.94 -9.56 -2.22
C ARG A 220 -8.24 -9.56 -1.42
N LYS A 221 -8.20 -9.00 -0.21
CA LYS A 221 -9.36 -8.90 0.68
C LYS A 221 -9.38 -7.53 1.35
N PHE A 222 -10.56 -7.11 1.80
CA PHE A 222 -10.70 -5.90 2.62
C PHE A 222 -10.17 -6.15 4.04
N VAL A 223 -9.71 -5.08 4.65
CA VAL A 223 -9.43 -4.99 6.09
C VAL A 223 -10.41 -3.97 6.66
N TYR A 224 -11.26 -4.40 7.57
CA TYR A 224 -12.38 -3.61 8.08
C TYR A 224 -12.02 -2.82 9.33
N LEU A 225 -12.83 -1.80 9.66
CA LEU A 225 -12.73 -1.13 10.95
C LEU A 225 -12.80 -2.15 12.09
N GLY A 226 -11.92 -2.00 13.06
CA GLY A 226 -11.75 -2.93 14.18
C GLY A 226 -10.78 -4.08 13.89
N ASP A 227 -10.27 -4.21 12.67
CA ASP A 227 -9.32 -5.26 12.32
C ASP A 227 -7.89 -4.91 12.74
N THR A 228 -7.05 -5.91 12.87
CA THR A 228 -5.62 -5.77 13.18
C THR A 228 -4.79 -6.28 12.02
N TYR A 229 -3.75 -5.55 11.68
CA TYR A 229 -2.77 -5.93 10.66
C TYR A 229 -1.58 -6.60 11.34
N TRP A 230 -1.23 -7.80 10.87
CA TRP A 230 -0.02 -8.52 11.20
C TRP A 230 0.88 -8.49 9.96
N ILE A 231 1.90 -7.67 9.99
CA ILE A 231 2.82 -7.46 8.87
C ILE A 231 4.02 -8.37 9.07
N LYS A 232 4.27 -9.21 8.08
CA LYS A 232 5.27 -10.27 8.13
C LYS A 232 6.10 -10.28 6.86
N GLY A 233 7.26 -10.91 6.92
CA GLY A 233 8.09 -11.13 5.75
C GLY A 233 9.13 -12.21 5.98
N LYS A 234 9.69 -12.72 4.88
CA LYS A 234 10.70 -13.75 4.88
C LYS A 234 11.67 -13.57 3.73
N VAL A 235 12.95 -13.73 3.98
CA VAL A 235 13.98 -13.77 2.94
C VAL A 235 13.84 -15.06 2.14
N THR A 236 13.62 -14.92 0.83
CA THR A 236 13.43 -16.05 -0.09
C THR A 236 14.67 -16.35 -0.91
N ASP A 237 15.47 -15.34 -1.22
CA ASP A 237 16.69 -15.50 -1.99
C ASP A 237 17.71 -14.38 -1.68
N LYS A 238 18.99 -14.66 -1.97
CA LYS A 238 20.12 -13.78 -1.77
C LYS A 238 21.10 -13.97 -2.91
N GLN A 239 21.31 -12.92 -3.70
CA GLN A 239 22.14 -13.03 -4.89
C GLN A 239 22.94 -11.75 -5.17
N GLN A 240 24.05 -11.91 -5.86
CA GLN A 240 24.80 -10.81 -6.45
C GLN A 240 24.51 -10.76 -7.95
N ASN A 241 24.03 -9.64 -8.43
CA ASN A 241 23.62 -9.46 -9.82
C ASN A 241 24.06 -8.09 -10.33
N GLU A 242 24.87 -8.07 -11.39
CA GLU A 242 25.37 -6.83 -12.00
C GLU A 242 25.98 -5.83 -11.00
N GLY A 243 26.75 -6.32 -10.04
CA GLY A 243 27.37 -5.49 -8.98
C GLY A 243 26.47 -5.15 -7.80
N ARG A 244 25.18 -5.51 -7.85
CA ARG A 244 24.23 -5.27 -6.77
C ARG A 244 24.13 -6.47 -5.84
N ASN A 245 23.99 -6.19 -4.55
CA ASN A 245 23.75 -7.20 -3.51
C ASN A 245 22.24 -7.24 -3.22
N GLU A 246 21.53 -8.13 -3.89
CA GLU A 246 20.07 -8.22 -3.89
C GLU A 246 19.57 -9.24 -2.85
N ILE A 247 18.66 -8.79 -1.98
CA ILE A 247 17.90 -9.67 -1.08
C ILE A 247 16.45 -9.66 -1.57
N HIS A 248 15.94 -10.83 -1.89
CA HIS A 248 14.55 -11.05 -2.29
C HIS A 248 13.74 -11.49 -1.07
N LEU A 249 12.57 -10.91 -0.92
CA LEU A 249 11.69 -11.16 0.23
C LEU A 249 10.26 -11.38 -0.26
N ASP A 250 9.58 -12.35 0.35
CA ASP A 250 8.14 -12.35 0.42
C ASP A 250 7.71 -11.51 1.61
N VAL A 251 6.70 -10.66 1.41
CA VAL A 251 6.12 -9.82 2.46
C VAL A 251 4.60 -9.91 2.37
N TRP A 252 3.93 -9.87 3.50
CA TRP A 252 2.47 -9.96 3.50
C TRP A 252 1.84 -9.33 4.72
N VAL A 253 0.54 -9.02 4.58
CA VAL A 253 -0.30 -8.60 5.68
C VAL A 253 -1.34 -9.68 5.94
N GLU A 254 -1.47 -10.11 7.18
CA GLU A 254 -2.59 -10.91 7.68
C GLU A 254 -3.57 -10.03 8.47
N ASN A 255 -4.84 -10.40 8.48
CA ASN A 255 -5.85 -9.78 9.31
C ASN A 255 -5.95 -10.47 10.70
N HIS A 256 -6.92 -10.05 11.51
CA HIS A 256 -7.18 -10.62 12.84
C HIS A 256 -7.35 -12.14 12.86
N SER A 257 -7.84 -12.75 11.77
CA SER A 257 -8.06 -14.21 11.67
C SER A 257 -6.84 -14.97 11.15
N GLY A 258 -5.72 -14.30 10.87
CA GLY A 258 -4.55 -14.91 10.23
C GLY A 258 -4.70 -15.12 8.72
N THR A 259 -5.75 -14.55 8.10
CA THR A 259 -5.92 -14.62 6.65
C THR A 259 -4.97 -13.63 5.97
N VAL A 260 -4.21 -14.09 4.99
CA VAL A 260 -3.38 -13.22 4.13
C VAL A 260 -4.28 -12.35 3.26
N VAL A 261 -4.33 -11.06 3.54
CA VAL A 261 -5.16 -10.06 2.84
C VAL A 261 -4.36 -9.28 1.78
N THR A 262 -3.05 -9.19 1.96
CA THR A 262 -2.16 -8.48 1.03
C THR A 262 -0.84 -9.23 0.91
N PRO A 263 -0.73 -10.23 0.01
CA PRO A 263 0.55 -10.81 -0.35
C PRO A 263 1.37 -9.84 -1.22
N GLY A 264 2.68 -9.91 -1.11
CA GLY A 264 3.62 -9.11 -1.87
C GLY A 264 5.03 -9.68 -1.87
N ASN A 265 5.90 -9.04 -2.61
CA ASN A 265 7.32 -9.31 -2.65
C ASN A 265 8.12 -8.01 -2.73
N ALA A 266 9.37 -8.08 -2.35
CA ALA A 266 10.29 -6.95 -2.38
C ALA A 266 11.70 -7.38 -2.78
N VAL A 267 12.47 -6.42 -3.30
CA VAL A 267 13.91 -6.55 -3.48
C VAL A 267 14.56 -5.40 -2.73
N VAL A 268 15.42 -5.74 -1.81
CA VAL A 268 16.23 -4.81 -1.01
C VAL A 268 17.70 -4.96 -1.41
N LEU A 269 18.38 -3.83 -1.62
CA LEU A 269 19.82 -3.79 -1.82
C LEU A 269 20.49 -3.48 -0.49
N LEU A 270 21.51 -4.25 -0.14
CA LEU A 270 22.26 -4.04 1.08
C LEU A 270 23.75 -3.75 0.81
N PRO A 271 24.41 -2.95 1.65
CA PRO A 271 25.84 -2.77 1.59
C PRO A 271 26.56 -4.08 1.96
N THR A 272 27.78 -4.24 1.48
CA THR A 272 28.74 -5.17 2.04
C THR A 272 29.62 -4.46 3.07
N ARG A 273 30.44 -5.25 3.80
CA ARG A 273 31.44 -4.64 4.71
C ARG A 273 32.49 -3.82 3.96
N ASP A 274 32.69 -4.09 2.67
CA ASP A 274 33.71 -3.45 1.84
C ASP A 274 33.16 -2.30 0.96
N ALA A 275 31.83 -2.24 0.73
CA ALA A 275 31.24 -1.27 -0.19
C ALA A 275 29.81 -0.86 0.20
N PRO A 276 29.43 0.42 0.01
CA PRO A 276 28.05 0.88 0.18
C PRO A 276 27.13 0.29 -0.89
N VAL A 277 25.82 0.53 -0.75
CA VAL A 277 24.83 0.13 -1.76
C VAL A 277 25.11 0.86 -3.08
N GLU A 278 25.21 0.11 -4.16
CA GLU A 278 25.14 0.66 -5.51
C GLU A 278 23.67 0.81 -5.92
N LEU A 279 23.22 2.06 -6.14
CA LEU A 279 21.86 2.34 -6.53
C LEU A 279 21.58 1.87 -7.96
N PRO A 280 20.38 1.30 -8.20
CA PRO A 280 20.03 0.77 -9.50
C PRO A 280 19.95 1.93 -10.53
N ARG A 281 20.42 1.64 -11.76
CA ARG A 281 20.20 2.50 -12.90
C ARG A 281 19.14 1.82 -13.78
N PRO A 282 17.89 2.28 -13.77
CA PRO A 282 16.87 1.74 -14.64
C PRO A 282 17.29 1.94 -16.10
N ALA A 283 17.06 0.94 -16.95
CA ALA A 283 17.30 1.07 -18.37
C ALA A 283 16.30 2.09 -18.95
N GLU A 284 16.79 3.16 -19.58
CA GLU A 284 15.93 4.20 -20.18
C GLU A 284 15.02 3.63 -21.28
N GLU A 285 15.48 2.59 -21.97
CA GLU A 285 14.70 1.89 -23.01
C GLU A 285 13.43 1.21 -22.45
N ASP A 286 13.47 0.68 -21.22
CA ASP A 286 12.28 0.08 -20.58
C ASP A 286 11.23 1.11 -20.18
N ILE A 287 11.65 2.35 -19.99
CA ILE A 287 10.79 3.45 -19.57
C ILE A 287 10.03 4.02 -20.77
N ASP A 288 10.72 4.27 -21.88
CA ASP A 288 10.10 4.83 -23.09
C ASP A 288 9.14 3.81 -23.75
N SER A 289 9.40 2.50 -23.61
CA SER A 289 8.49 1.46 -24.08
C SER A 289 7.14 1.42 -23.34
N MET A 290 7.04 2.04 -22.16
CA MET A 290 5.79 2.12 -21.36
C MET A 290 4.88 3.28 -21.77
N PHE A 291 5.36 4.24 -22.57
CA PHE A 291 4.68 5.49 -22.93
C PHE A 291 4.71 5.80 -24.41
#